data_06a36f567de5d423331a7a498bcbc40d
#
_entry.id   06a36f567de5d423331a7a498bcbc40d
#
_cell.length_a   1.000
_cell.length_b   1.000
_cell.length_c   1.000
_cell.angle_alpha   90.00
_cell.angle_beta   90.00
_cell.angle_gamma   90.00
#
_symmetry.space_group_name_H-M   'P 1'
#
loop_
_entity.id
_entity.type
_entity.pdbx_description
1 polymer ?
#
loop_
_entity_poly.entity_id
_entity_poly.type
_entity_poly.pdbx_seq_one_letter_code
_entity_poly.pdbx_strand_id
1 'polypeptide(L)'
;MNAAVQSRSGPDTLRFLIAALVIHLSAPQAFITAPVFVEALVKWAQLTPAQAGYVQAAESLGKAIAAIALLFVVHRIAWRTLVRAALGILVAGNVLTVWVSDFSSLVAVRFVCGMAPGMVVPIAYAMVGLTAKRERNFGWLLTTLLTYGAVAFSILPWLFGQFGLAGGLLFYASFALLGLAFTTAVPAGSEGNDERTDVTATRAYVVLPTSLQPITVLTLGFYFIGMMGAWAYFSLIAAAGGVPEASISASLATSQLFGILGGLLVVVSGDRFGRVWPISIGLLATVGALLLLGGSVSVMAFTVSAFAFAFFWNHTHPYLLSAISSFDSRGRLVVYATVAQMCGVAIGPAMAARLLGESNDYHRVLIACAISLGLALLCVLPALRWQRRQAQTG
;
A
#
# COMPACT_ATOMS: atom_id res chain seq x y z
N MET A 1 -19.07 41.52 10.39
CA MET A 1 -19.95 40.35 10.16
C MET A 1 -19.32 39.27 9.25
N ASN A 2 -17.99 39.26 9.02
CA ASN A 2 -17.32 38.32 8.12
C ASN A 2 -16.40 37.26 8.80
N ALA A 3 -16.22 37.31 10.11
CA ALA A 3 -15.33 36.33 10.79
C ALA A 3 -16.01 34.98 11.13
N ALA A 4 -17.35 34.97 11.22
CA ALA A 4 -18.10 33.74 11.57
C ALA A 4 -18.35 32.77 10.44
N VAL A 5 -18.16 33.18 9.17
CA VAL A 5 -18.36 32.34 7.98
C VAL A 5 -17.07 31.57 7.59
N GLN A 6 -15.90 32.10 7.91
CA GLN A 6 -14.61 31.44 7.65
C GLN A 6 -14.32 30.24 8.57
N SER A 7 -14.99 30.11 9.73
CA SER A 7 -14.74 29.01 10.68
C SER A 7 -15.37 27.67 10.31
N ARG A 8 -16.19 27.59 9.24
CA ARG A 8 -16.90 26.35 8.84
C ARG A 8 -16.13 25.44 7.86
N SER A 9 -14.95 25.82 7.38
CA SER A 9 -14.18 25.06 6.37
C SER A 9 -12.68 24.91 6.67
N GLY A 10 -12.23 25.21 7.89
CA GLY A 10 -10.82 25.09 8.27
C GLY A 10 -10.31 23.65 8.35
N PRO A 11 -8.97 23.43 8.28
CA PRO A 11 -8.34 22.10 8.29
C PRO A 11 -8.64 21.29 9.56
N ASP A 12 -8.98 21.93 10.67
CA ASP A 12 -9.26 21.28 11.96
C ASP A 12 -10.74 20.92 12.17
N THR A 13 -11.58 21.11 11.16
CA THR A 13 -12.99 20.73 11.25
C THR A 13 -13.17 19.22 11.03
N LEU A 14 -14.15 18.64 11.75
CA LEU A 14 -14.53 17.23 11.55
C LEU A 14 -14.89 16.93 10.08
N ARG A 15 -15.55 17.87 9.40
CA ARG A 15 -15.92 17.76 8.00
C ARG A 15 -14.68 17.61 7.10
N PHE A 16 -13.64 18.37 7.35
CA PHE A 16 -12.38 18.28 6.60
C PHE A 16 -11.69 16.93 6.82
N LEU A 17 -11.62 16.47 8.08
CA LEU A 17 -11.05 15.16 8.40
C LEU A 17 -11.84 14.02 7.73
N ILE A 18 -13.17 14.01 7.85
CA ILE A 18 -14.02 13.00 7.17
C ILE A 18 -13.77 13.02 5.68
N ALA A 19 -13.69 14.18 5.04
CA ALA A 19 -13.41 14.30 3.63
C ALA A 19 -12.04 13.70 3.26
N ALA A 20 -11.00 13.98 4.04
CA ALA A 20 -9.67 13.40 3.81
C ALA A 20 -9.68 11.87 3.93
N LEU A 21 -10.38 11.32 4.95
CA LEU A 21 -10.53 9.87 5.15
C LEU A 21 -11.29 9.21 3.99
N VAL A 22 -12.42 9.77 3.58
CA VAL A 22 -13.24 9.24 2.47
C VAL A 22 -12.48 9.30 1.16
N ILE A 23 -11.81 10.42 0.85
CA ILE A 23 -11.00 10.57 -0.36
C ILE A 23 -9.83 9.60 -0.36
N HIS A 24 -9.13 9.45 0.78
CA HIS A 24 -8.06 8.47 0.90
C HIS A 24 -8.56 7.06 0.60
N LEU A 25 -9.72 6.70 1.16
CA LEU A 25 -10.29 5.36 1.04
C LEU A 25 -10.80 5.06 -0.38
N SER A 26 -11.25 6.08 -1.12
CA SER A 26 -11.96 5.91 -2.39
C SER A 26 -11.10 5.46 -3.57
N ALA A 27 -9.77 5.50 -3.46
CA ALA A 27 -8.88 5.23 -4.59
C ALA A 27 -8.11 3.88 -4.52
N PRO A 28 -7.50 3.45 -3.40
CA PRO A 28 -6.58 2.30 -3.40
C PRO A 28 -7.28 0.94 -3.24
N GLN A 29 -8.55 0.81 -3.63
CA GLN A 29 -9.39 -0.32 -3.28
C GLN A 29 -8.93 -1.65 -3.87
N ALA A 30 -8.68 -1.72 -5.17
CA ALA A 30 -8.17 -2.91 -5.83
C ALA A 30 -6.75 -3.29 -5.34
N PHE A 31 -5.96 -2.32 -4.87
CA PHE A 31 -4.67 -2.57 -4.25
C PHE A 31 -4.81 -3.24 -2.87
N ILE A 32 -5.75 -2.75 -2.04
CA ILE A 32 -6.02 -3.31 -0.71
C ILE A 32 -6.55 -4.73 -0.83
N THR A 33 -7.49 -4.93 -1.74
CA THR A 33 -8.18 -6.21 -1.97
C THR A 33 -7.56 -7.04 -3.10
N ALA A 34 -6.30 -6.78 -3.44
CA ALA A 34 -5.61 -7.45 -4.55
C ALA A 34 -5.73 -8.98 -4.55
N PRO A 35 -5.63 -9.71 -3.42
CA PRO A 35 -5.80 -11.16 -3.42
C PRO A 35 -7.14 -11.60 -4.02
N VAL A 36 -8.25 -11.01 -3.57
CA VAL A 36 -9.60 -11.35 -4.01
C VAL A 36 -9.87 -10.80 -5.42
N PHE A 37 -9.31 -9.65 -5.76
CA PHE A 37 -9.44 -9.07 -7.09
C PHE A 37 -8.71 -9.90 -8.16
N VAL A 38 -7.46 -10.33 -7.89
CA VAL A 38 -6.69 -11.19 -8.80
C VAL A 38 -7.38 -12.55 -8.96
N GLU A 39 -7.93 -13.13 -7.88
CA GLU A 39 -8.74 -14.34 -7.94
C GLU A 39 -10.00 -14.14 -8.80
N ALA A 40 -10.69 -13.01 -8.66
CA ALA A 40 -11.87 -12.68 -9.45
C ALA A 40 -11.54 -12.54 -10.95
N LEU A 41 -10.39 -11.99 -11.31
CA LEU A 41 -9.91 -11.92 -12.69
C LEU A 41 -9.72 -13.32 -13.29
N VAL A 42 -9.17 -14.25 -12.52
CA VAL A 42 -9.03 -15.65 -12.97
C VAL A 42 -10.39 -16.31 -13.14
N LYS A 43 -11.25 -16.19 -12.14
CA LYS A 43 -12.54 -16.91 -12.07
C LYS A 43 -13.58 -16.35 -13.03
N TRP A 44 -13.69 -15.03 -13.14
CA TRP A 44 -14.78 -14.34 -13.85
C TRP A 44 -14.37 -13.68 -15.16
N ALA A 45 -13.13 -13.25 -15.32
CA ALA A 45 -12.60 -12.76 -16.60
C ALA A 45 -11.87 -13.85 -17.39
N GLN A 46 -11.84 -15.09 -16.88
CA GLN A 46 -11.23 -16.26 -17.53
C GLN A 46 -9.76 -16.06 -17.88
N LEU A 47 -9.05 -15.25 -17.10
CA LEU A 47 -7.62 -15.03 -17.28
C LEU A 47 -6.82 -16.16 -16.64
N THR A 48 -5.64 -16.44 -17.18
CA THR A 48 -4.68 -17.27 -16.45
C THR A 48 -4.19 -16.54 -15.19
N PRO A 49 -3.74 -17.25 -14.15
CA PRO A 49 -3.15 -16.60 -12.97
C PRO A 49 -2.03 -15.62 -13.31
N ALA A 50 -1.18 -15.94 -14.31
CA ALA A 50 -0.14 -15.06 -14.81
C ALA A 50 -0.72 -13.78 -15.42
N GLN A 51 -1.73 -13.89 -16.28
CA GLN A 51 -2.40 -12.72 -16.88
C GLN A 51 -3.04 -11.83 -15.82
N ALA A 52 -3.74 -12.40 -14.84
CA ALA A 52 -4.33 -11.64 -13.73
C ALA A 52 -3.25 -10.88 -12.92
N GLY A 53 -2.09 -11.47 -12.70
CA GLY A 53 -0.95 -10.81 -12.08
C GLY A 53 -0.37 -9.66 -12.91
N TYR A 54 -0.31 -9.79 -14.24
CA TYR A 54 0.10 -8.69 -15.11
C TYR A 54 -0.90 -7.54 -15.11
N VAL A 55 -2.20 -7.81 -15.01
CA VAL A 55 -3.24 -6.78 -14.82
C VAL A 55 -3.00 -6.02 -13.52
N GLN A 56 -2.74 -6.72 -12.41
CA GLN A 56 -2.42 -6.11 -11.12
C GLN A 56 -1.11 -5.31 -11.16
N ALA A 57 -0.10 -5.81 -11.86
CA ALA A 57 1.17 -5.12 -12.07
C ALA A 57 0.98 -3.82 -12.88
N ALA A 58 0.16 -3.85 -13.93
CA ALA A 58 -0.14 -2.68 -14.74
C ALA A 58 -0.84 -1.58 -13.92
N GLU A 59 -1.81 -1.95 -13.08
CA GLU A 59 -2.47 -1.02 -12.16
C GLU A 59 -1.47 -0.41 -11.17
N SER A 60 -0.58 -1.24 -10.62
CA SER A 60 0.47 -0.80 -9.69
C SER A 60 1.50 0.12 -10.39
N LEU A 61 1.82 -0.15 -11.65
CA LEU A 61 2.70 0.70 -12.47
C LEU A 61 2.05 2.06 -12.74
N GLY A 62 0.76 2.08 -13.08
CA GLY A 62 -0.01 3.32 -13.23
C GLY A 62 0.03 4.17 -11.96
N LYS A 63 -0.15 3.54 -10.79
CA LYS A 63 -0.02 4.18 -9.48
C LYS A 63 1.36 4.80 -9.27
N ALA A 64 2.41 4.06 -9.58
CA ALA A 64 3.80 4.52 -9.41
C ALA A 64 4.10 5.73 -10.32
N ILE A 65 3.76 5.64 -11.59
CA ILE A 65 3.97 6.72 -12.57
C ILE A 65 3.19 7.97 -12.17
N ALA A 66 1.91 7.84 -11.79
CA ALA A 66 1.10 8.97 -11.37
C ALA A 66 1.60 9.63 -10.08
N ALA A 67 2.08 8.86 -9.11
CA ALA A 67 2.68 9.40 -7.89
C ALA A 67 3.95 10.20 -8.18
N ILE A 68 4.79 9.74 -9.11
CA ILE A 68 5.98 10.48 -9.56
C ILE A 68 5.56 11.73 -10.35
N ALA A 69 4.63 11.62 -11.27
CA ALA A 69 4.12 12.74 -12.06
C ALA A 69 3.50 13.84 -11.17
N LEU A 70 2.85 13.44 -10.08
CA LEU A 70 2.26 14.37 -9.12
C LEU A 70 3.28 15.35 -8.56
N LEU A 71 4.52 14.94 -8.34
CA LEU A 71 5.60 15.82 -7.83
C LEU A 71 5.82 17.05 -8.73
N PHE A 72 5.55 16.93 -10.04
CA PHE A 72 5.76 18.01 -11.02
C PHE A 72 4.51 18.87 -11.22
N VAL A 73 3.32 18.33 -10.94
CA VAL A 73 2.04 19.02 -11.25
C VAL A 73 1.32 19.54 -10.00
N VAL A 74 1.61 19.03 -8.81
CA VAL A 74 0.91 19.36 -7.56
C VAL A 74 0.97 20.85 -7.18
N HIS A 75 2.00 21.57 -7.64
CA HIS A 75 2.17 23.00 -7.44
C HIS A 75 1.55 23.86 -8.55
N ARG A 76 1.15 23.25 -9.67
CA ARG A 76 0.63 23.95 -10.85
C ARG A 76 -0.88 23.78 -11.04
N ILE A 77 -1.44 22.69 -10.51
CA ILE A 77 -2.86 22.33 -10.70
C ILE A 77 -3.50 22.23 -9.31
N ALA A 78 -4.67 22.83 -9.17
CA ALA A 78 -5.41 22.78 -7.92
C ALA A 78 -5.68 21.33 -7.48
N TRP A 79 -5.40 21.00 -6.23
CA TRP A 79 -5.58 19.66 -5.65
C TRP A 79 -6.98 19.11 -5.89
N ARG A 80 -7.99 19.97 -5.75
CA ARG A 80 -9.40 19.60 -6.02
C ARG A 80 -9.61 19.12 -7.44
N THR A 81 -8.98 19.76 -8.41
CA THR A 81 -9.07 19.37 -9.83
C THR A 81 -8.39 18.03 -10.06
N LEU A 82 -7.19 17.83 -9.51
CA LEU A 82 -6.45 16.56 -9.61
C LEU A 82 -7.26 15.40 -9.02
N VAL A 83 -7.82 15.58 -7.80
CA VAL A 83 -8.62 14.54 -7.13
C VAL A 83 -9.90 14.25 -7.92
N ARG A 84 -10.60 15.26 -8.44
CA ARG A 84 -11.81 15.05 -9.26
C ARG A 84 -11.51 14.30 -10.53
N ALA A 85 -10.47 14.71 -11.26
CA ALA A 85 -10.08 14.04 -12.50
C ALA A 85 -9.68 12.57 -12.22
N ALA A 86 -8.86 12.34 -11.20
CA ALA A 86 -8.40 11.00 -10.82
C ALA A 86 -9.58 10.09 -10.42
N LEU A 87 -10.47 10.55 -9.55
CA LEU A 87 -11.64 9.76 -9.14
C LEU A 87 -12.64 9.55 -10.30
N GLY A 88 -12.80 10.56 -11.17
CA GLY A 88 -13.61 10.42 -12.40
C GLY A 88 -13.06 9.35 -13.33
N ILE A 89 -11.75 9.35 -13.57
CA ILE A 89 -11.06 8.29 -14.34
C ILE A 89 -11.27 6.93 -13.69
N LEU A 90 -11.18 6.83 -12.35
CA LEU A 90 -11.36 5.58 -11.63
C LEU A 90 -12.80 5.05 -11.74
N VAL A 91 -13.81 5.92 -11.63
CA VAL A 91 -15.22 5.55 -11.87
C VAL A 91 -15.41 5.04 -13.29
N ALA A 92 -15.00 5.84 -14.28
CA ALA A 92 -15.14 5.47 -15.69
C ALA A 92 -14.38 4.17 -16.02
N GLY A 93 -13.16 4.02 -15.49
CA GLY A 93 -12.34 2.85 -15.73
C GLY A 93 -12.90 1.57 -15.07
N ASN A 94 -13.42 1.65 -13.85
CA ASN A 94 -14.09 0.50 -13.23
C ASN A 94 -15.35 0.10 -13.98
N VAL A 95 -16.17 1.07 -14.42
CA VAL A 95 -17.35 0.81 -15.24
C VAL A 95 -16.95 0.23 -16.59
N LEU A 96 -15.96 0.82 -17.28
CA LEU A 96 -15.49 0.33 -18.58
C LEU A 96 -14.93 -1.10 -18.48
N THR A 97 -14.22 -1.43 -17.39
CA THR A 97 -13.66 -2.78 -17.17
C THR A 97 -14.72 -3.88 -17.22
N VAL A 98 -15.99 -3.57 -16.92
CA VAL A 98 -17.09 -4.56 -16.96
C VAL A 98 -17.31 -5.10 -18.38
N TRP A 99 -17.07 -4.28 -19.40
CA TRP A 99 -17.30 -4.66 -20.81
C TRP A 99 -16.02 -5.05 -21.56
N VAL A 100 -14.87 -4.92 -20.92
CA VAL A 100 -13.59 -5.29 -21.54
C VAL A 100 -13.34 -6.78 -21.31
N SER A 101 -13.24 -7.54 -22.39
CA SER A 101 -13.04 -9.00 -22.36
C SER A 101 -11.63 -9.43 -22.81
N ASP A 102 -10.93 -8.61 -23.59
CA ASP A 102 -9.58 -8.96 -24.04
C ASP A 102 -8.50 -8.51 -23.03
N PHE A 103 -7.45 -9.33 -22.94
CA PHE A 103 -6.35 -9.12 -21.97
C PHE A 103 -5.64 -7.77 -22.16
N SER A 104 -5.34 -7.40 -23.40
CA SER A 104 -4.56 -6.19 -23.70
C SER A 104 -5.29 -4.93 -23.31
N SER A 105 -6.58 -4.84 -23.66
CA SER A 105 -7.45 -3.72 -23.28
C SER A 105 -7.65 -3.68 -21.76
N LEU A 106 -7.78 -4.84 -21.11
CA LEU A 106 -7.91 -4.90 -19.67
C LEU A 106 -6.66 -4.36 -18.97
N VAL A 107 -5.47 -4.74 -19.42
CA VAL A 107 -4.17 -4.21 -18.93
C VAL A 107 -4.13 -2.69 -19.09
N ALA A 108 -4.52 -2.17 -20.26
CA ALA A 108 -4.50 -0.72 -20.53
C ALA A 108 -5.48 0.04 -19.62
N VAL A 109 -6.72 -0.43 -19.50
CA VAL A 109 -7.73 0.20 -18.64
C VAL A 109 -7.32 0.17 -17.18
N ARG A 110 -6.80 -0.97 -16.68
CA ARG A 110 -6.35 -1.08 -15.29
C ARG A 110 -5.10 -0.25 -15.01
N PHE A 111 -4.19 -0.11 -15.97
CA PHE A 111 -3.08 0.84 -15.87
C PHE A 111 -3.59 2.27 -15.64
N VAL A 112 -4.57 2.72 -16.42
CA VAL A 112 -5.17 4.06 -16.27
C VAL A 112 -5.92 4.18 -14.93
N CYS A 113 -6.66 3.15 -14.50
CA CYS A 113 -7.30 3.12 -13.19
C CYS A 113 -6.27 3.27 -12.06
N GLY A 114 -5.10 2.63 -12.20
CA GLY A 114 -4.02 2.73 -11.23
C GLY A 114 -3.46 4.14 -11.04
N MET A 115 -3.57 5.01 -12.04
CA MET A 115 -3.12 6.39 -11.90
C MET A 115 -3.91 7.17 -10.83
N ALA A 116 -5.17 6.82 -10.60
CA ALA A 116 -6.00 7.50 -9.61
C ALA A 116 -5.46 7.39 -8.16
N PRO A 117 -5.19 6.21 -7.61
CA PRO A 117 -4.60 6.12 -6.27
C PRO A 117 -3.21 6.77 -6.19
N GLY A 118 -2.44 6.79 -7.28
CA GLY A 118 -1.15 7.49 -7.34
C GLY A 118 -1.25 9.00 -7.12
N MET A 119 -2.36 9.62 -7.51
CA MET A 119 -2.62 11.04 -7.29
C MET A 119 -3.38 11.30 -5.99
N VAL A 120 -4.43 10.53 -5.71
CA VAL A 120 -5.38 10.78 -4.62
C VAL A 120 -4.76 10.53 -3.25
N VAL A 121 -4.02 9.43 -3.08
CA VAL A 121 -3.46 9.03 -1.78
C VAL A 121 -2.46 10.05 -1.23
N PRO A 122 -1.47 10.55 -2.00
CA PRO A 122 -0.56 11.57 -1.51
C PRO A 122 -1.27 12.89 -1.17
N ILE A 123 -2.28 13.30 -1.95
CA ILE A 123 -3.06 14.51 -1.66
C ILE A 123 -3.85 14.34 -0.36
N ALA A 124 -4.47 13.18 -0.12
CA ALA A 124 -5.18 12.90 1.13
C ALA A 124 -4.21 12.93 2.34
N TYR A 125 -2.99 12.40 2.19
CA TYR A 125 -1.94 12.53 3.21
C TYR A 125 -1.56 13.98 3.46
N ALA A 126 -1.41 14.78 2.40
CA ALA A 126 -1.13 16.20 2.53
C ALA A 126 -2.28 16.93 3.26
N MET A 127 -3.55 16.62 2.96
CA MET A 127 -4.70 17.17 3.69
C MET A 127 -4.62 16.87 5.19
N VAL A 128 -4.33 15.62 5.57
CA VAL A 128 -4.17 15.26 7.00
C VAL A 128 -2.97 15.98 7.61
N GLY A 129 -1.89 16.16 6.85
CA GLY A 129 -0.73 16.94 7.28
C GLY A 129 -1.00 18.41 7.61
N LEU A 130 -2.09 19.00 7.07
CA LEU A 130 -2.53 20.35 7.39
C LEU A 130 -3.28 20.46 8.73
N THR A 131 -3.68 19.36 9.34
CA THR A 131 -4.44 19.34 10.59
C THR A 131 -3.55 19.52 11.81
N ALA A 132 -4.06 20.13 12.89
CA ALA A 132 -3.30 20.35 14.13
C ALA A 132 -2.93 19.04 14.85
N LYS A 133 -3.78 18.00 14.76
CA LYS A 133 -3.57 16.68 15.41
C LYS A 133 -3.14 15.63 14.40
N ARG A 134 -2.02 15.88 13.70
CA ARG A 134 -1.53 15.10 12.55
C ARG A 134 -1.39 13.61 12.89
N GLU A 135 -0.68 13.27 13.98
CA GLU A 135 -0.37 11.89 14.35
C GLU A 135 -1.66 11.10 14.58
N ARG A 136 -2.60 11.67 15.33
CA ARG A 136 -3.91 11.05 15.57
C ARG A 136 -4.68 10.85 14.27
N ASN A 137 -4.65 11.83 13.38
CA ASN A 137 -5.42 11.81 12.14
C ASN A 137 -4.80 10.87 11.09
N PHE A 138 -3.47 10.69 11.08
CA PHE A 138 -2.82 9.60 10.35
C PHE A 138 -3.18 8.22 10.90
N GLY A 139 -3.33 8.10 12.22
CA GLY A 139 -3.87 6.88 12.85
C GLY A 139 -5.28 6.54 12.33
N TRP A 140 -6.15 7.55 12.19
CA TRP A 140 -7.48 7.35 11.58
C TRP A 140 -7.40 6.93 10.12
N LEU A 141 -6.48 7.47 9.31
CA LEU A 141 -6.27 7.01 7.91
C LEU A 141 -5.95 5.51 7.86
N LEU A 142 -5.01 5.04 8.69
CA LEU A 142 -4.65 3.63 8.73
C LEU A 142 -5.82 2.78 9.23
N THR A 143 -6.50 3.20 10.30
CA THR A 143 -7.62 2.45 10.87
C THR A 143 -8.77 2.32 9.86
N THR A 144 -9.14 3.41 9.18
CA THR A 144 -10.20 3.36 8.15
C THR A 144 -9.82 2.48 6.99
N LEU A 145 -8.55 2.48 6.56
CA LEU A 145 -8.05 1.65 5.47
C LEU A 145 -8.16 0.16 5.82
N LEU A 146 -7.70 -0.23 7.01
CA LEU A 146 -7.72 -1.62 7.47
C LEU A 146 -9.16 -2.08 7.77
N THR A 147 -10.00 -1.19 8.33
CA THR A 147 -11.44 -1.48 8.52
C THR A 147 -12.14 -1.72 7.18
N TYR A 148 -11.85 -0.86 6.17
CA TYR A 148 -12.33 -1.09 4.82
C TYR A 148 -11.87 -2.45 4.29
N GLY A 149 -10.60 -2.80 4.45
CA GLY A 149 -10.06 -4.10 4.05
C GLY A 149 -10.86 -5.27 4.66
N ALA A 150 -11.12 -5.21 5.98
CA ALA A 150 -11.91 -6.23 6.69
C ALA A 150 -13.33 -6.35 6.12
N VAL A 151 -14.01 -5.23 5.90
CA VAL A 151 -15.36 -5.21 5.31
C VAL A 151 -15.35 -5.70 3.87
N ALA A 152 -14.39 -5.22 3.06
CA ALA A 152 -14.29 -5.57 1.65
C ALA A 152 -13.99 -7.07 1.45
N PHE A 153 -13.08 -7.66 2.22
CA PHE A 153 -12.82 -9.10 2.17
C PHE A 153 -14.02 -9.95 2.59
N SER A 154 -14.92 -9.42 3.42
CA SER A 154 -16.15 -10.10 3.79
C SER A 154 -17.26 -10.01 2.72
N ILE A 155 -17.31 -8.88 1.98
CA ILE A 155 -18.42 -8.58 1.06
C ILE A 155 -18.07 -8.94 -0.39
N LEU A 156 -16.84 -8.71 -0.84
CA LEU A 156 -16.44 -8.87 -2.24
C LEU A 156 -16.64 -10.30 -2.78
N PRO A 157 -16.30 -11.38 -2.05
CA PRO A 157 -16.57 -12.74 -2.54
C PRO A 157 -18.05 -12.97 -2.84
N TRP A 158 -18.94 -12.46 -1.99
CA TRP A 158 -20.38 -12.54 -2.22
C TRP A 158 -20.80 -11.72 -3.46
N LEU A 159 -20.30 -10.49 -3.62
CA LEU A 159 -20.59 -9.66 -4.79
C LEU A 159 -20.10 -10.30 -6.08
N PHE A 160 -18.88 -10.86 -6.08
CA PHE A 160 -18.35 -11.60 -7.21
C PHE A 160 -19.17 -12.86 -7.50
N GLY A 161 -19.60 -13.56 -6.46
CA GLY A 161 -20.45 -14.76 -6.60
C GLY A 161 -21.81 -14.49 -7.22
N GLN A 162 -22.45 -13.35 -6.88
CA GLN A 162 -23.78 -12.98 -7.38
C GLN A 162 -23.73 -12.27 -8.75
N PHE A 163 -22.77 -11.39 -8.96
CA PHE A 163 -22.76 -10.47 -10.10
C PHE A 163 -21.49 -10.58 -10.97
N GLY A 164 -20.68 -11.62 -10.75
CA GLY A 164 -19.40 -11.79 -11.44
C GLY A 164 -18.45 -10.61 -11.20
N LEU A 165 -17.54 -10.37 -12.13
CA LEU A 165 -16.55 -9.29 -12.04
C LEU A 165 -17.21 -7.91 -11.87
N ALA A 166 -18.38 -7.69 -12.49
CA ALA A 166 -19.13 -6.45 -12.40
C ALA A 166 -19.48 -6.05 -10.96
N GLY A 167 -19.83 -7.02 -10.10
CA GLY A 167 -20.18 -6.75 -8.71
C GLY A 167 -19.06 -6.05 -7.93
N GLY A 168 -17.84 -6.55 -8.01
CA GLY A 168 -16.70 -5.94 -7.35
C GLY A 168 -16.27 -4.61 -7.97
N LEU A 169 -16.29 -4.50 -9.30
CA LEU A 169 -15.93 -3.27 -10.00
C LEU A 169 -16.91 -2.13 -9.72
N LEU A 170 -18.21 -2.41 -9.68
CA LEU A 170 -19.22 -1.43 -9.29
C LEU A 170 -19.13 -1.06 -7.81
N PHE A 171 -18.77 -1.99 -6.95
CA PHE A 171 -18.45 -1.69 -5.55
C PHE A 171 -17.27 -0.70 -5.45
N TYR A 172 -16.18 -0.91 -6.20
CA TYR A 172 -15.07 0.05 -6.24
C TYR A 172 -15.48 1.40 -6.83
N ALA A 173 -16.29 1.41 -7.90
CA ALA A 173 -16.82 2.63 -8.50
C ALA A 173 -17.69 3.42 -7.51
N SER A 174 -18.49 2.76 -6.67
CA SER A 174 -19.35 3.42 -5.67
C SER A 174 -18.55 4.23 -4.64
N PHE A 175 -17.42 3.71 -4.20
CA PHE A 175 -16.52 4.44 -3.30
C PHE A 175 -15.82 5.61 -4.01
N ALA A 176 -15.42 5.44 -5.27
CA ALA A 176 -14.86 6.54 -6.05
C ALA A 176 -15.89 7.66 -6.28
N LEU A 177 -17.16 7.33 -6.52
CA LEU A 177 -18.28 8.27 -6.54
C LEU A 177 -18.49 8.96 -5.20
N LEU A 178 -18.43 8.19 -4.10
CA LEU A 178 -18.50 8.77 -2.75
C LEU A 178 -17.35 9.77 -2.53
N GLY A 179 -16.12 9.42 -2.93
CA GLY A 179 -14.97 10.34 -2.88
C GLY A 179 -15.21 11.62 -3.66
N LEU A 180 -15.81 11.53 -4.86
CA LEU A 180 -16.17 12.70 -5.67
C LEU A 180 -17.11 13.66 -4.94
N ALA A 181 -18.08 13.15 -4.19
CA ALA A 181 -19.01 13.98 -3.41
C ALA A 181 -18.29 14.81 -2.34
N PHE A 182 -17.17 14.32 -1.79
CA PHE A 182 -16.38 15.01 -0.77
C PHE A 182 -15.30 15.95 -1.34
N THR A 183 -15.11 16.02 -2.64
CA THR A 183 -14.04 16.86 -3.27
C THR A 183 -14.22 18.36 -3.00
N THR A 184 -15.41 18.82 -2.63
CA THR A 184 -15.64 20.23 -2.27
C THR A 184 -14.85 20.68 -1.04
N ALA A 185 -14.47 19.74 -0.17
CA ALA A 185 -13.65 19.99 1.01
C ALA A 185 -12.13 19.95 0.73
N VAL A 186 -11.70 19.53 -0.48
CA VAL A 186 -10.29 19.55 -0.86
C VAL A 186 -9.82 20.97 -1.08
N PRO A 187 -8.69 21.41 -0.46
CA PRO A 187 -8.12 22.73 -0.71
C PRO A 187 -7.78 22.97 -2.19
N ALA A 188 -7.69 24.23 -2.58
CA ALA A 188 -7.23 24.58 -3.94
C ALA A 188 -5.73 24.22 -4.14
N GLY A 189 -4.93 24.31 -3.07
CA GLY A 189 -3.50 24.00 -3.07
C GLY A 189 -2.91 24.14 -1.68
N SER A 190 -1.62 24.13 -1.58
CA SER A 190 -0.88 24.39 -0.34
C SER A 190 -0.72 25.90 -0.07
N GLU A 191 -1.65 26.74 -0.48
CA GLU A 191 -1.59 28.18 -0.22
C GLU A 191 -1.48 28.43 1.29
N GLY A 192 -0.28 28.73 1.75
CA GLY A 192 0.01 29.08 3.14
C GLY A 192 1.13 28.32 3.84
N ASN A 193 1.81 27.38 3.21
CA ASN A 193 2.95 26.68 3.81
C ASN A 193 4.27 26.92 3.08
N ASP A 194 4.55 28.17 2.68
CA ASP A 194 5.94 28.62 2.43
C ASP A 194 6.71 28.84 3.74
N GLU A 195 6.10 28.78 4.89
CA GLU A 195 6.79 28.43 6.12
C GLU A 195 7.19 26.94 5.99
N ARG A 196 8.35 26.69 5.37
CA ARG A 196 9.20 25.56 5.71
C ARG A 196 9.15 25.49 7.22
N THR A 197 8.33 24.60 7.76
CA THR A 197 8.44 24.18 9.14
C THR A 197 9.87 23.71 9.23
N ASP A 198 10.74 24.53 9.77
CA ASP A 198 12.00 24.14 10.32
C ASP A 198 11.68 23.05 11.34
N VAL A 199 11.55 21.83 10.88
CA VAL A 199 11.59 20.64 11.70
C VAL A 199 13.09 20.43 11.99
N THR A 200 13.72 21.47 12.53
CA THR A 200 14.90 21.40 13.34
C THR A 200 14.51 20.93 14.75
N ALA A 201 13.70 19.88 14.84
CA ALA A 201 13.82 18.98 15.96
C ALA A 201 15.23 18.38 15.79
N THR A 202 16.10 18.68 16.75
CA THR A 202 17.48 18.24 16.91
C THR A 202 17.56 16.71 16.96
N ARG A 203 17.19 16.04 15.86
CA ARG A 203 17.44 14.61 15.68
C ARG A 203 18.87 14.50 15.18
N ALA A 204 19.72 13.86 15.97
CA ALA A 204 21.06 13.49 15.55
C ALA A 204 20.93 12.61 14.29
N TYR A 205 21.26 13.15 13.13
CA TYR A 205 21.32 12.41 11.87
C TYR A 205 22.65 11.66 11.80
N VAL A 206 22.60 10.39 11.46
CA VAL A 206 23.81 9.61 11.20
C VAL A 206 24.10 9.65 9.71
N VAL A 207 25.14 10.35 9.30
CA VAL A 207 25.53 10.41 7.88
C VAL A 207 26.03 9.04 7.43
N LEU A 208 25.34 8.43 6.48
CA LEU A 208 25.76 7.18 5.86
C LEU A 208 26.91 7.43 4.86
N PRO A 209 27.92 6.52 4.83
CA PRO A 209 28.88 6.47 3.75
C PRO A 209 28.18 6.43 2.38
N THR A 210 28.71 7.10 1.39
CA THR A 210 28.11 7.17 0.04
C THR A 210 27.90 5.78 -0.58
N SER A 211 28.77 4.82 -0.26
CA SER A 211 28.66 3.43 -0.71
C SER A 211 27.45 2.67 -0.12
N LEU A 212 26.97 3.04 1.08
CA LEU A 212 25.82 2.39 1.72
C LEU A 212 24.48 3.02 1.30
N GLN A 213 24.46 4.24 0.79
CA GLN A 213 23.23 4.93 0.42
C GLN A 213 22.40 4.18 -0.65
N PRO A 214 22.95 3.75 -1.80
CA PRO A 214 22.19 3.01 -2.82
C PRO A 214 21.62 1.70 -2.28
N ILE A 215 22.42 0.96 -1.50
CA ILE A 215 22.00 -0.32 -0.92
C ILE A 215 20.83 -0.11 0.04
N THR A 216 20.90 0.95 0.87
CA THR A 216 19.82 1.31 1.79
C THR A 216 18.54 1.72 1.06
N VAL A 217 18.64 2.42 -0.06
CA VAL A 217 17.49 2.77 -0.92
C VAL A 217 16.81 1.51 -1.48
N LEU A 218 17.58 0.54 -1.94
CA LEU A 218 17.06 -0.72 -2.50
C LEU A 218 16.28 -1.57 -1.48
N THR A 219 16.46 -1.32 -0.17
CA THR A 219 15.73 -2.04 0.89
C THR A 219 14.21 -1.99 0.67
N LEU A 220 13.64 -0.80 0.46
CA LEU A 220 12.20 -0.67 0.24
C LEU A 220 11.77 -1.26 -1.10
N GLY A 221 12.61 -1.20 -2.12
CA GLY A 221 12.35 -1.88 -3.39
C GLY A 221 12.18 -3.38 -3.21
N PHE A 222 13.16 -4.05 -2.65
CA PHE A 222 13.11 -5.50 -2.39
C PHE A 222 12.00 -5.87 -1.40
N TYR A 223 11.79 -5.08 -0.35
CA TYR A 223 10.69 -5.31 0.58
C TYR A 223 9.35 -5.35 -0.15
N PHE A 224 9.05 -4.35 -0.98
CA PHE A 224 7.78 -4.28 -1.69
C PHE A 224 7.66 -5.25 -2.87
N ILE A 225 8.77 -5.66 -3.50
CA ILE A 225 8.74 -6.77 -4.47
C ILE A 225 8.23 -8.04 -3.79
N GLY A 226 8.81 -8.40 -2.65
CA GLY A 226 8.39 -9.59 -1.90
C GLY A 226 6.96 -9.50 -1.38
N MET A 227 6.61 -8.38 -0.73
CA MET A 227 5.28 -8.17 -0.16
C MET A 227 4.18 -8.17 -1.22
N MET A 228 4.35 -7.40 -2.31
CA MET A 228 3.31 -7.25 -3.34
C MET A 228 3.20 -8.46 -4.25
N GLY A 229 4.34 -9.14 -4.51
CA GLY A 229 4.33 -10.40 -5.24
C GLY A 229 3.53 -11.48 -4.52
N ALA A 230 3.73 -11.62 -3.22
CA ALA A 230 2.97 -12.57 -2.40
C ALA A 230 1.50 -12.13 -2.24
N TRP A 231 1.26 -10.86 -1.87
CA TRP A 231 -0.07 -10.35 -1.60
C TRP A 231 -1.03 -10.53 -2.76
N ALA A 232 -0.61 -10.25 -3.99
CA ALA A 232 -1.46 -10.40 -5.16
C ALA A 232 -2.01 -11.81 -5.36
N TYR A 233 -1.29 -12.83 -4.91
CA TYR A 233 -1.64 -14.23 -5.14
C TYR A 233 -2.12 -14.96 -3.89
N PHE A 234 -2.28 -14.30 -2.75
CA PHE A 234 -2.59 -14.94 -1.48
C PHE A 234 -3.85 -15.81 -1.53
N SER A 235 -4.95 -15.30 -2.13
CA SER A 235 -6.19 -16.08 -2.31
C SER A 235 -5.98 -17.27 -3.25
N LEU A 236 -5.28 -17.07 -4.37
CA LEU A 236 -5.05 -18.14 -5.35
C LEU A 236 -4.18 -19.26 -4.79
N ILE A 237 -3.16 -18.92 -3.97
CA ILE A 237 -2.31 -19.91 -3.28
C ILE A 237 -3.17 -20.75 -2.34
N ALA A 238 -4.05 -20.13 -1.56
CA ALA A 238 -4.94 -20.84 -0.65
C ALA A 238 -5.95 -21.72 -1.40
N ALA A 239 -6.57 -21.18 -2.46
CA ALA A 239 -7.54 -21.91 -3.28
C ALA A 239 -6.87 -23.11 -3.98
N ALA A 240 -5.65 -22.97 -4.51
CA ALA A 240 -4.88 -24.06 -5.09
C ALA A 240 -4.54 -25.15 -4.06
N GLY A 241 -4.37 -24.78 -2.78
CA GLY A 241 -4.22 -25.72 -1.67
C GLY A 241 -5.52 -26.38 -1.18
N GLY A 242 -6.66 -26.05 -1.79
CA GLY A 242 -7.97 -26.61 -1.41
C GLY A 242 -8.61 -25.94 -0.20
N VAL A 243 -8.14 -24.75 0.22
CA VAL A 243 -8.77 -23.99 1.31
C VAL A 243 -10.12 -23.46 0.85
N PRO A 244 -11.22 -23.68 1.61
CA PRO A 244 -12.56 -23.19 1.25
C PRO A 244 -12.60 -21.66 1.13
N GLU A 245 -13.31 -21.12 0.13
CA GLU A 245 -13.42 -19.69 -0.17
C GLU A 245 -13.89 -18.88 1.06
N ALA A 246 -14.86 -19.41 1.81
CA ALA A 246 -15.31 -18.77 3.05
C ALA A 246 -14.19 -18.64 4.10
N SER A 247 -13.30 -19.64 4.21
CA SER A 247 -12.15 -19.60 5.13
C SER A 247 -11.09 -18.63 4.65
N ILE A 248 -10.85 -18.55 3.34
CA ILE A 248 -9.94 -17.57 2.74
C ILE A 248 -10.41 -16.15 3.08
N SER A 249 -11.67 -15.85 2.79
CA SER A 249 -12.29 -14.53 3.03
C SER A 249 -12.27 -14.15 4.51
N ALA A 250 -12.67 -15.07 5.39
CA ALA A 250 -12.65 -14.85 6.84
C ALA A 250 -11.23 -14.59 7.37
N SER A 251 -10.24 -15.35 6.89
CA SER A 251 -8.84 -15.18 7.28
C SER A 251 -8.28 -13.82 6.82
N LEU A 252 -8.56 -13.42 5.58
CA LEU A 252 -8.13 -12.13 5.04
C LEU A 252 -8.84 -10.95 5.75
N ALA A 253 -10.13 -11.06 6.01
CA ALA A 253 -10.89 -10.04 6.76
C ALA A 253 -10.33 -9.87 8.18
N THR A 254 -10.13 -10.98 8.89
CA THR A 254 -9.62 -10.95 10.27
C THR A 254 -8.15 -10.52 10.32
N SER A 255 -7.35 -10.83 9.29
CA SER A 255 -5.95 -10.41 9.21
C SER A 255 -5.78 -8.88 9.28
N GLN A 256 -6.78 -8.10 8.83
CA GLN A 256 -6.73 -6.64 8.92
C GLN A 256 -6.69 -6.15 10.37
N LEU A 257 -7.35 -6.85 11.30
CA LEU A 257 -7.27 -6.56 12.74
C LEU A 257 -5.85 -6.79 13.27
N PHE A 258 -5.19 -7.85 12.80
CA PHE A 258 -3.77 -8.10 13.13
C PHE A 258 -2.86 -7.03 12.54
N GLY A 259 -3.19 -6.48 11.37
CA GLY A 259 -2.50 -5.32 10.81
C GLY A 259 -2.59 -4.09 11.73
N ILE A 260 -3.77 -3.82 12.32
CA ILE A 260 -3.93 -2.75 13.32
C ILE A 260 -3.03 -3.02 14.55
N LEU A 261 -3.03 -4.25 15.05
CA LEU A 261 -2.18 -4.63 16.19
C LEU A 261 -0.69 -4.46 15.88
N GLY A 262 -0.26 -4.80 14.66
CA GLY A 262 1.12 -4.59 14.21
C GLY A 262 1.52 -3.12 14.22
N GLY A 263 0.65 -2.24 13.72
CA GLY A 263 0.85 -0.79 13.77
C GLY A 263 0.85 -0.21 15.18
N LEU A 264 -0.07 -0.66 16.04
CA LEU A 264 -0.12 -0.26 17.46
C LEU A 264 1.14 -0.67 18.21
N LEU A 265 1.68 -1.86 17.93
CA LEU A 265 2.94 -2.30 18.55
C LEU A 265 4.08 -1.33 18.25
N VAL A 266 4.15 -0.79 17.01
CA VAL A 266 5.16 0.23 16.66
C VAL A 266 5.01 1.48 17.52
N VAL A 267 3.77 1.96 17.71
CA VAL A 267 3.48 3.16 18.51
C VAL A 267 3.88 2.95 19.97
N VAL A 268 3.56 1.79 20.55
CA VAL A 268 3.86 1.48 21.95
C VAL A 268 5.34 1.22 22.17
N SER A 269 5.98 0.49 21.24
CA SER A 269 7.41 0.12 21.36
C SER A 269 8.34 1.30 21.07
N GLY A 270 7.99 2.15 20.11
CA GLY A 270 8.83 3.28 19.68
C GLY A 270 10.27 2.84 19.39
N ASP A 271 11.23 3.58 19.91
CA ASP A 271 12.67 3.28 19.75
C ASP A 271 13.27 2.41 20.89
N ARG A 272 12.44 1.87 21.83
CA ARG A 272 12.90 1.15 23.03
C ARG A 272 13.80 -0.04 22.72
N PHE A 273 13.52 -0.77 21.65
CA PHE A 273 14.28 -1.96 21.23
C PHE A 273 15.30 -1.64 20.12
N GLY A 274 15.52 -0.35 19.83
CA GLY A 274 16.26 0.08 18.66
C GLY A 274 15.56 -0.37 17.36
N ARG A 275 16.25 -0.29 16.21
CA ARG A 275 15.66 -0.58 14.90
C ARG A 275 16.05 -1.93 14.32
N VAL A 276 17.21 -2.47 14.71
CA VAL A 276 17.73 -3.73 14.14
C VAL A 276 16.81 -4.90 14.45
N TRP A 277 16.43 -5.07 15.74
CA TRP A 277 15.63 -6.21 16.16
C TRP A 277 14.20 -6.18 15.57
N PRO A 278 13.44 -5.07 15.68
CA PRO A 278 12.10 -5.02 15.10
C PRO A 278 12.09 -5.28 13.59
N ILE A 279 13.02 -4.71 12.84
CA ILE A 279 13.13 -4.92 11.38
C ILE A 279 13.49 -6.37 11.07
N SER A 280 14.49 -6.94 11.74
CA SER A 280 14.96 -8.30 11.48
C SER A 280 13.87 -9.33 11.81
N ILE A 281 13.24 -9.20 12.99
CA ILE A 281 12.14 -10.10 13.40
C ILE A 281 10.98 -9.98 12.42
N GLY A 282 10.59 -8.76 12.05
CA GLY A 282 9.47 -8.55 11.14
C GLY A 282 9.71 -9.15 9.75
N LEU A 283 10.89 -8.94 9.16
CA LEU A 283 11.24 -9.54 7.86
C LEU A 283 11.32 -11.06 7.92
N LEU A 284 12.00 -11.62 8.93
CA LEU A 284 12.14 -13.07 9.09
C LEU A 284 10.80 -13.74 9.38
N ALA A 285 9.95 -13.13 10.21
CA ALA A 285 8.62 -13.65 10.49
C ALA A 285 7.72 -13.61 9.25
N THR A 286 7.84 -12.57 8.41
CA THR A 286 7.12 -12.52 7.12
C THR A 286 7.63 -13.60 6.17
N VAL A 287 8.95 -13.84 6.09
CA VAL A 287 9.50 -14.98 5.32
C VAL A 287 8.95 -16.29 5.86
N GLY A 288 8.93 -16.50 7.18
CA GLY A 288 8.35 -17.69 7.81
C GLY A 288 6.88 -17.87 7.47
N ALA A 289 6.09 -16.78 7.48
CA ALA A 289 4.69 -16.80 7.07
C ALA A 289 4.50 -17.24 5.61
N LEU A 290 5.35 -16.79 4.69
CA LEU A 290 5.31 -17.23 3.29
C LEU A 290 5.71 -18.70 3.13
N LEU A 291 6.73 -19.15 3.85
CA LEU A 291 7.20 -20.54 3.81
C LEU A 291 6.16 -21.54 4.34
N LEU A 292 5.29 -21.13 5.28
CA LEU A 292 4.15 -21.95 5.72
C LEU A 292 3.19 -22.29 4.57
N LEU A 293 3.14 -21.47 3.52
CA LEU A 293 2.32 -21.72 2.33
C LEU A 293 3.04 -22.53 1.26
N GLY A 294 4.32 -22.85 1.45
CA GLY A 294 5.13 -23.59 0.48
C GLY A 294 4.90 -25.12 0.47
N GLY A 295 4.15 -25.62 1.44
CA GLY A 295 3.79 -27.04 1.57
C GLY A 295 2.31 -27.30 1.29
N SER A 296 1.71 -28.27 2.02
CA SER A 296 0.26 -28.49 2.00
C SER A 296 -0.43 -27.31 2.71
N VAL A 297 -1.17 -26.51 1.96
CA VAL A 297 -1.85 -25.32 2.48
C VAL A 297 -3.15 -25.75 3.18
N SER A 298 -3.11 -25.88 4.50
CA SER A 298 -4.31 -26.09 5.32
C SER A 298 -4.98 -24.75 5.66
N VAL A 299 -6.25 -24.79 6.09
CA VAL A 299 -6.96 -23.59 6.61
C VAL A 299 -6.15 -22.91 7.72
N MET A 300 -5.59 -23.69 8.65
CA MET A 300 -4.78 -23.17 9.75
C MET A 300 -3.50 -22.50 9.25
N ALA A 301 -2.76 -23.16 8.35
CA ALA A 301 -1.52 -22.61 7.80
C ALA A 301 -1.77 -21.28 7.06
N PHE A 302 -2.84 -21.22 6.27
CA PHE A 302 -3.24 -19.99 5.58
C PHE A 302 -3.64 -18.88 6.56
N THR A 303 -4.48 -19.20 7.55
CA THR A 303 -4.95 -18.22 8.55
C THR A 303 -3.76 -17.63 9.32
N VAL A 304 -2.85 -18.48 9.83
CA VAL A 304 -1.66 -18.03 10.55
C VAL A 304 -0.75 -17.17 9.64
N SER A 305 -0.56 -17.60 8.40
CA SER A 305 0.22 -16.85 7.41
C SER A 305 -0.39 -15.48 7.13
N ALA A 306 -1.71 -15.40 6.91
CA ALA A 306 -2.42 -14.15 6.65
C ALA A 306 -2.32 -13.17 7.83
N PHE A 307 -2.48 -13.68 9.07
CA PHE A 307 -2.37 -12.87 10.29
C PHE A 307 -0.93 -12.35 10.49
N ALA A 308 0.07 -13.22 10.35
CA ALA A 308 1.46 -12.84 10.47
C ALA A 308 1.86 -11.85 9.37
N PHE A 309 1.44 -12.09 8.13
CA PHE A 309 1.73 -11.21 7.00
C PHE A 309 1.18 -9.80 7.23
N ALA A 310 -0.09 -9.66 7.60
CA ALA A 310 -0.71 -8.36 7.86
C ALA A 310 -0.10 -7.65 9.07
N PHE A 311 0.16 -8.40 10.17
CA PHE A 311 0.79 -7.88 11.38
C PHE A 311 2.18 -7.33 11.06
N PHE A 312 3.04 -8.15 10.47
CA PHE A 312 4.43 -7.76 10.22
C PHE A 312 4.59 -6.77 9.07
N TRP A 313 3.65 -6.68 8.14
CA TRP A 313 3.61 -5.58 7.19
C TRP A 313 3.49 -4.24 7.91
N ASN A 314 2.47 -4.10 8.74
CA ASN A 314 2.18 -2.83 9.45
C ASN A 314 3.18 -2.55 10.59
N HIS A 315 3.88 -3.57 11.08
CA HIS A 315 4.98 -3.43 12.03
C HIS A 315 6.30 -3.03 11.35
N THR A 316 6.70 -3.71 10.30
CA THR A 316 8.06 -3.59 9.73
C THR A 316 8.24 -2.35 8.87
N HIS A 317 7.23 -2.02 8.04
CA HIS A 317 7.31 -0.89 7.11
C HIS A 317 7.56 0.47 7.81
N PRO A 318 6.88 0.85 8.90
CA PRO A 318 7.19 2.08 9.62
C PRO A 318 8.62 2.11 10.20
N TYR A 319 9.13 0.98 10.70
CA TYR A 319 10.50 0.91 11.18
C TYR A 319 11.52 1.08 10.05
N LEU A 320 11.29 0.51 8.86
CA LEU A 320 12.14 0.70 7.69
C LEU A 320 12.17 2.18 7.25
N LEU A 321 11.00 2.82 7.15
CA LEU A 321 10.92 4.24 6.82
C LEU A 321 11.60 5.12 7.86
N SER A 322 11.38 4.85 9.15
CA SER A 322 12.02 5.56 10.25
C SER A 322 13.55 5.37 10.23
N ALA A 323 14.05 4.17 9.91
CA ALA A 323 15.48 3.93 9.77
C ALA A 323 16.07 4.74 8.63
N ILE A 324 15.48 4.67 7.43
CA ILE A 324 15.98 5.38 6.24
C ILE A 324 15.95 6.91 6.46
N SER A 325 14.89 7.43 7.08
CA SER A 325 14.77 8.87 7.38
C SER A 325 15.82 9.39 8.36
N SER A 326 16.38 8.52 9.22
CA SER A 326 17.42 8.91 10.17
C SER A 326 18.82 9.02 9.56
N PHE A 327 19.01 8.58 8.32
CA PHE A 327 20.31 8.58 7.65
C PHE A 327 20.54 9.81 6.76
N ASP A 328 19.56 10.70 6.63
CA ASP A 328 19.68 11.85 5.73
C ASP A 328 18.97 13.08 6.29
N SER A 329 19.76 14.11 6.63
CA SER A 329 19.25 15.40 7.10
C SER A 329 18.47 16.18 6.02
N ARG A 330 18.71 15.87 4.73
CA ARG A 330 18.09 16.55 3.58
C ARG A 330 16.86 15.82 3.02
N GLY A 331 16.51 14.65 3.57
CA GLY A 331 15.38 13.84 3.12
C GLY A 331 15.51 13.19 1.74
N ARG A 332 16.67 13.27 1.08
CA ARG A 332 16.87 12.71 -0.27
C ARG A 332 16.78 11.19 -0.30
N LEU A 333 17.38 10.52 0.71
CA LEU A 333 17.34 9.06 0.79
C LEU A 333 15.92 8.52 0.93
N VAL A 334 15.07 9.21 1.70
CA VAL A 334 13.66 8.82 1.85
C VAL A 334 12.92 8.96 0.52
N VAL A 335 13.17 10.02 -0.24
CA VAL A 335 12.56 10.22 -1.56
C VAL A 335 12.98 9.09 -2.51
N TYR A 336 14.28 8.80 -2.61
CA TYR A 336 14.77 7.70 -3.47
C TYR A 336 14.24 6.33 -3.02
N ALA A 337 14.17 6.08 -1.71
CA ALA A 337 13.63 4.86 -1.16
C ALA A 337 12.11 4.72 -1.45
N THR A 338 11.37 5.83 -1.44
CA THR A 338 9.95 5.83 -1.83
C THR A 338 9.78 5.54 -3.32
N VAL A 339 10.65 6.05 -4.18
CA VAL A 339 10.65 5.68 -5.61
C VAL A 339 10.94 4.19 -5.77
N ALA A 340 11.96 3.66 -5.08
CA ALA A 340 12.28 2.23 -5.09
C ALA A 340 11.10 1.38 -4.58
N GLN A 341 10.38 1.85 -3.54
CA GLN A 341 9.15 1.26 -3.04
C GLN A 341 8.09 1.18 -4.15
N MET A 342 7.83 2.28 -4.85
CA MET A 342 6.82 2.31 -5.93
C MET A 342 7.20 1.36 -7.08
N CYS A 343 8.49 1.29 -7.43
CA CYS A 343 8.97 0.29 -8.38
C CYS A 343 8.72 -1.14 -7.85
N GLY A 344 9.00 -1.40 -6.58
CA GLY A 344 8.76 -2.70 -5.95
C GLY A 344 7.30 -3.11 -5.97
N VAL A 345 6.39 -2.17 -5.73
CA VAL A 345 4.93 -2.39 -5.80
C VAL A 345 4.48 -2.86 -7.18
N ALA A 346 5.08 -2.34 -8.26
CA ALA A 346 4.76 -2.74 -9.64
C ALA A 346 5.49 -4.02 -10.05
N ILE A 347 6.76 -4.16 -9.69
CA ILE A 347 7.61 -5.30 -10.07
C ILE A 347 7.14 -6.59 -9.37
N GLY A 348 6.68 -6.52 -8.11
CA GLY A 348 6.28 -7.69 -7.33
C GLY A 348 5.26 -8.58 -8.03
N PRO A 349 4.06 -8.08 -8.37
CA PRO A 349 3.06 -8.86 -9.09
C PRO A 349 3.52 -9.28 -10.49
N ALA A 350 4.32 -8.46 -11.20
CA ALA A 350 4.86 -8.80 -12.51
C ALA A 350 5.88 -9.95 -12.41
N MET A 351 6.77 -9.93 -11.42
CA MET A 351 7.71 -11.01 -11.12
C MET A 351 6.95 -12.32 -10.82
N ALA A 352 5.96 -12.24 -9.95
CA ALA A 352 5.13 -13.40 -9.60
C ALA A 352 4.40 -13.97 -10.83
N ALA A 353 3.80 -13.10 -11.65
CA ALA A 353 3.15 -13.49 -12.90
C ALA A 353 4.11 -14.21 -13.86
N ARG A 354 5.31 -13.67 -14.02
CA ARG A 354 6.34 -14.27 -14.89
C ARG A 354 6.80 -15.63 -14.39
N LEU A 355 6.97 -15.80 -13.07
CA LEU A 355 7.39 -17.06 -12.45
C LEU A 355 6.31 -18.13 -12.52
N LEU A 356 5.04 -17.75 -12.42
CA LEU A 356 3.92 -18.67 -12.60
C LEU A 356 3.87 -19.22 -14.02
N GLY A 357 3.99 -18.35 -15.04
CA GLY A 357 3.91 -18.76 -16.44
C GLY A 357 2.68 -19.64 -16.69
N GLU A 358 2.89 -20.76 -17.38
CA GLU A 358 1.86 -21.79 -17.63
C GLU A 358 1.81 -22.88 -16.55
N SER A 359 2.85 -22.97 -15.68
CA SER A 359 2.99 -24.06 -14.72
C SER A 359 2.10 -23.94 -13.50
N ASN A 360 1.61 -22.72 -13.20
CA ASN A 360 0.87 -22.38 -11.97
C ASN A 360 1.58 -22.82 -10.67
N ASP A 361 2.93 -22.83 -10.70
CA ASP A 361 3.75 -23.24 -9.56
C ASP A 361 3.92 -22.06 -8.57
N TYR A 362 3.01 -21.95 -7.63
CA TYR A 362 3.04 -20.92 -6.58
C TYR A 362 4.25 -21.06 -5.65
N HIS A 363 4.87 -22.24 -5.56
CA HIS A 363 6.04 -22.43 -4.70
C HIS A 363 7.23 -21.57 -5.18
N ARG A 364 7.45 -21.46 -6.50
CA ARG A 364 8.47 -20.57 -7.06
C ARG A 364 8.21 -19.11 -6.72
N VAL A 365 6.94 -18.69 -6.74
CA VAL A 365 6.56 -17.32 -6.36
C VAL A 365 6.87 -17.06 -4.90
N LEU A 366 6.50 -17.97 -4.00
CA LEU A 366 6.75 -17.85 -2.55
C LEU A 366 8.24 -17.78 -2.25
N ILE A 367 9.06 -18.64 -2.88
CA ILE A 367 10.52 -18.61 -2.74
C ILE A 367 11.09 -17.28 -3.23
N ALA A 368 10.69 -16.78 -4.40
CA ALA A 368 11.19 -15.52 -4.92
C ALA A 368 10.81 -14.34 -4.02
N CYS A 369 9.59 -14.33 -3.48
CA CYS A 369 9.16 -13.33 -2.51
C CYS A 369 9.98 -13.42 -1.21
N ALA A 370 10.22 -14.62 -0.70
CA ALA A 370 11.05 -14.84 0.49
C ALA A 370 12.51 -14.39 0.26
N ILE A 371 13.10 -14.70 -0.90
CA ILE A 371 14.43 -14.22 -1.29
C ILE A 371 14.45 -12.69 -1.34
N SER A 372 13.43 -12.05 -1.93
CA SER A 372 13.35 -10.59 -2.01
C SER A 372 13.29 -9.94 -0.63
N LEU A 373 12.52 -10.50 0.31
CA LEU A 373 12.50 -10.04 1.70
C LEU A 373 13.84 -10.26 2.41
N GLY A 374 14.52 -11.39 2.13
CA GLY A 374 15.88 -11.65 2.60
C GLY A 374 16.89 -10.62 2.07
N LEU A 375 16.79 -10.26 0.79
CA LEU A 375 17.61 -9.20 0.19
C LEU A 375 17.32 -7.83 0.84
N ALA A 376 16.06 -7.52 1.15
CA ALA A 376 15.72 -6.30 1.88
C ALA A 376 16.41 -6.26 3.26
N LEU A 377 16.45 -7.38 3.98
CA LEU A 377 17.17 -7.48 5.25
C LEU A 377 18.68 -7.28 5.06
N LEU A 378 19.27 -7.93 4.07
CA LEU A 378 20.70 -7.79 3.77
C LEU A 378 21.07 -6.36 3.37
N CYS A 379 20.19 -5.66 2.66
CA CYS A 379 20.40 -4.27 2.26
C CYS A 379 20.34 -3.28 3.45
N VAL A 380 19.44 -3.49 4.41
CA VAL A 380 19.28 -2.55 5.54
C VAL A 380 20.30 -2.78 6.66
N LEU A 381 20.76 -4.01 6.89
CA LEU A 381 21.64 -4.36 8.01
C LEU A 381 22.95 -3.58 8.06
N PRO A 382 23.69 -3.33 6.94
CA PRO A 382 24.93 -2.55 7.00
C PRO A 382 24.71 -1.12 7.51
N ALA A 383 23.64 -0.46 7.06
CA ALA A 383 23.29 0.89 7.50
C ALA A 383 22.93 0.93 9.00
N LEU A 384 22.15 -0.05 9.48
CA LEU A 384 21.78 -0.16 10.89
C LEU A 384 22.98 -0.48 11.78
N ARG A 385 23.91 -1.33 11.31
CA ARG A 385 25.17 -1.63 12.03
C ARG A 385 26.07 -0.40 12.09
N TRP A 386 26.16 0.36 11.01
CA TRP A 386 26.88 1.63 10.97
C TRP A 386 26.31 2.61 12.00
N GLN A 387 25.01 2.80 12.05
CA GLN A 387 24.33 3.65 13.03
C GLN A 387 24.66 3.24 14.48
N ARG A 388 24.62 1.94 14.79
CA ARG A 388 24.97 1.46 16.13
C ARG A 388 26.42 1.76 16.53
N ARG A 389 27.37 1.60 15.60
CA ARG A 389 28.78 1.91 15.86
C ARG A 389 28.98 3.38 16.18
N GLN A 390 28.36 4.28 15.41
CA GLN A 390 28.43 5.71 15.67
C GLN A 390 27.85 6.11 17.03
N ALA A 391 26.77 5.48 17.47
CA ALA A 391 26.15 5.71 18.78
C ALA A 391 27.00 5.19 19.95
N GLN A 392 27.99 4.32 19.72
CA GLN A 392 28.90 3.80 20.74
C GLN A 392 30.22 4.60 20.84
N THR A 393 30.52 5.40 19.83
CA THR A 393 31.79 6.18 19.73
C THR A 393 31.59 7.67 20.02
N GLY A 394 30.37 8.19 20.10
CA GLY A 394 30.01 9.53 20.52
C GLY A 394 29.33 9.56 21.86
#